data_559e2469f02059ce8c900e53d8be94e8
#
_entry.id   559e2469f02059ce8c900e53d8be94e8
#
_cell.length_a   1.000
_cell.length_b   1.000
_cell.length_c   1.000
_cell.angle_alpha   90.00
_cell.angle_beta   90.00
_cell.angle_gamma   90.00
#
_symmetry.space_group_name_H-M   'P 1'
#
loop_
_entity.id
_entity.type
_entity.pdbx_description
1 polymer ?
#
loop_
_entity_poly.entity_id
_entity_poly.type
_entity_poly.pdbx_seq_one_letter_code
_entity_poly.pdbx_strand_id
1 'polypeptide(L)'
;MDWIATRTTIQAKGTPGLYEGVMNDTTVTETTSQTWVQPTAIFAGLLVLALVLFYDTAASMVDIWVRSETFAHGFLILPISLWLVWRIRDRLAHITPEPSYLALPLIFLNGAVWFLADLVDINVIRQLALVAFVPLAVLAIWGWPMIREAMFPLFFLFLAVPMGEGLIPPMMDFTAEFTVAMVQLTGIPVYREGLFFSLPTGNWSVVEGCSGVRYLIASITLGTLYAYLTYTSYLKRTLFIIASVIVPIVANGFRAYGIVMIAHFSDMKLALGVDHFVYGWVWFGIVIFIMFFIGSFWRDDEEDNLPIPVKTATSVDKKKLQTSAVAVALLI
;
A
#
# COMPACT_ATOMS: atom_id res chain seq x y z
N MET A 1 32.41 42.27 9.51
CA MET A 1 32.04 43.08 8.31
C MET A 1 30.53 43.12 8.28
N ASP A 2 30.03 44.25 8.77
CA ASP A 2 28.62 44.51 9.05
C ASP A 2 27.83 44.83 7.78
N TRP A 3 26.64 44.24 7.64
CA TRP A 3 25.61 44.76 6.75
C TRP A 3 24.42 45.24 7.56
N ILE A 4 24.38 46.54 7.78
CA ILE A 4 23.32 47.32 8.43
C ILE A 4 22.14 47.42 7.48
N ALA A 5 20.97 46.91 7.87
CA ALA A 5 19.72 47.11 7.20
C ALA A 5 19.14 48.49 7.52
N THR A 6 19.09 49.39 6.53
CA THR A 6 18.49 50.69 6.61
C THR A 6 16.95 50.61 6.60
N ARG A 7 16.32 50.89 7.74
CA ARG A 7 14.86 51.08 7.84
C ARG A 7 14.51 52.49 7.27
N THR A 8 13.80 52.55 6.20
CA THR A 8 13.16 53.76 5.73
C THR A 8 11.78 53.90 6.35
N THR A 9 11.62 54.78 7.29
CA THR A 9 10.36 55.14 7.94
C THR A 9 9.61 56.13 7.02
N ILE A 10 8.51 55.68 6.41
CA ILE A 10 7.57 56.59 5.70
C ILE A 10 6.51 57.02 6.72
N GLN A 11 6.56 58.28 7.09
CA GLN A 11 5.58 58.91 7.95
C GLN A 11 4.41 59.41 7.08
N ALA A 12 3.28 58.70 7.10
CA ALA A 12 2.03 59.14 6.52
C ALA A 12 1.23 59.96 7.56
N LYS A 13 0.98 61.22 7.25
CA LYS A 13 0.22 62.18 8.03
C LYS A 13 -1.30 61.90 7.91
N GLY A 14 -2.00 61.92 9.01
CA GLY A 14 -3.29 61.54 9.42
C GLY A 14 -4.55 61.89 8.59
N THR A 15 -5.53 61.04 8.83
CA THR A 15 -6.97 61.42 8.97
C THR A 15 -7.57 60.52 10.06
N PRO A 16 -8.29 61.03 11.07
CA PRO A 16 -8.92 60.24 12.09
C PRO A 16 -10.33 59.80 11.65
N GLY A 17 -10.63 58.55 11.78
CA GLY A 17 -11.98 58.03 11.70
C GLY A 17 -12.10 56.75 10.87
N LEU A 18 -12.55 55.67 11.54
CA LEU A 18 -12.95 54.38 10.97
C LEU A 18 -11.87 53.27 10.95
N TYR A 19 -11.40 52.84 12.10
CA TYR A 19 -10.86 51.48 12.33
C TYR A 19 -11.17 51.00 13.75
N GLU A 20 -12.44 50.72 14.02
CA GLU A 20 -12.81 49.72 15.03
C GLU A 20 -13.19 48.43 14.26
N GLY A 21 -12.36 47.41 14.34
CA GLY A 21 -12.63 46.15 13.71
C GLY A 21 -11.38 45.29 13.43
N VAL A 22 -10.34 45.37 14.27
CA VAL A 22 -9.33 44.33 14.30
C VAL A 22 -9.94 43.14 15.03
N MET A 23 -10.68 42.30 14.27
CA MET A 23 -11.10 41.00 14.76
C MET A 23 -9.84 40.17 15.03
N ASN A 24 -9.74 39.74 16.28
CA ASN A 24 -8.72 38.85 16.81
C ASN A 24 -8.54 37.61 15.90
N ASP A 25 -7.39 37.54 15.27
CA ASP A 25 -6.92 36.40 14.43
C ASP A 25 -6.70 35.11 15.28
N THR A 26 -6.86 35.23 16.61
CA THR A 26 -6.73 34.12 17.56
C THR A 26 -7.94 33.17 17.59
N THR A 27 -9.11 33.60 17.09
CA THR A 27 -10.33 32.77 17.13
C THR A 27 -10.42 31.77 15.98
N VAL A 28 -9.73 32.01 14.86
CA VAL A 28 -9.76 31.12 13.69
C VAL A 28 -8.92 29.88 13.90
N THR A 29 -7.79 29.99 14.59
CA THR A 29 -6.89 28.88 14.88
C THR A 29 -7.42 27.92 15.94
N GLU A 30 -8.11 28.43 16.97
CA GLU A 30 -8.70 27.59 18.03
C GLU A 30 -9.93 26.80 17.54
N THR A 31 -10.75 27.37 16.65
CA THR A 31 -11.93 26.68 16.10
C THR A 31 -11.52 25.54 15.17
N THR A 32 -10.43 25.65 14.44
CA THR A 32 -9.98 24.58 13.51
C THR A 32 -9.41 23.40 14.29
N SER A 33 -8.68 23.62 15.38
CA SER A 33 -8.13 22.51 16.19
C SER A 33 -9.23 21.73 16.92
N GLN A 34 -10.26 22.38 17.42
CA GLN A 34 -11.37 21.72 18.09
C GLN A 34 -12.22 20.83 17.15
N THR A 35 -12.28 21.15 15.85
CA THR A 35 -13.08 20.36 14.89
C THR A 35 -12.50 18.99 14.60
N TRP A 36 -11.19 18.77 14.80
CA TRP A 36 -10.51 17.52 14.50
C TRP A 36 -10.33 16.57 15.68
N VAL A 37 -10.26 17.11 16.90
CA VAL A 37 -10.00 16.31 18.12
C VAL A 37 -11.08 15.25 18.34
N GLN A 38 -12.35 15.63 18.27
CA GLN A 38 -13.45 14.71 18.53
C GLN A 38 -13.57 13.60 17.45
N PRO A 39 -13.58 13.89 16.13
CA PRO A 39 -13.60 12.86 15.11
C PRO A 39 -12.41 11.88 15.22
N THR A 40 -11.21 12.40 15.48
CA THR A 40 -10.01 11.58 15.61
C THR A 40 -10.07 10.68 16.85
N ALA A 41 -10.53 11.19 17.98
CA ALA A 41 -10.72 10.40 19.20
C ALA A 41 -11.75 9.28 19.00
N ILE A 42 -12.87 9.58 18.33
CA ILE A 42 -13.90 8.59 17.99
C ILE A 42 -13.31 7.51 17.07
N PHE A 43 -12.59 7.90 16.03
CA PHE A 43 -11.96 6.97 15.11
C PHE A 43 -10.96 6.05 15.84
N ALA A 44 -10.10 6.62 16.68
CA ALA A 44 -9.16 5.84 17.47
C ALA A 44 -9.89 4.85 18.40
N GLY A 45 -10.96 5.29 19.06
CA GLY A 45 -11.79 4.41 19.88
C GLY A 45 -12.43 3.26 19.11
N LEU A 46 -12.94 3.52 17.90
CA LEU A 46 -13.53 2.50 17.03
C LEU A 46 -12.46 1.51 16.52
N LEU A 47 -11.25 1.99 16.20
CA LEU A 47 -10.16 1.10 15.82
C LEU A 47 -9.73 0.21 16.99
N VAL A 48 -9.60 0.76 18.18
CA VAL A 48 -9.29 -0.03 19.38
C VAL A 48 -10.39 -1.06 19.64
N LEU A 49 -11.66 -0.67 19.56
CA LEU A 49 -12.79 -1.59 19.72
C LEU A 49 -12.74 -2.72 18.69
N ALA A 50 -12.52 -2.39 17.41
CA ALA A 50 -12.40 -3.40 16.35
C ALA A 50 -11.22 -4.35 16.59
N LEU A 51 -10.05 -3.84 17.00
CA LEU A 51 -8.88 -4.68 17.31
C LEU A 51 -9.12 -5.58 18.53
N VAL A 52 -9.90 -5.15 19.51
CA VAL A 52 -10.27 -5.97 20.68
C VAL A 52 -11.26 -7.05 20.28
N LEU A 53 -12.31 -6.70 19.52
CA LEU A 53 -13.36 -7.65 19.12
C LEU A 53 -12.85 -8.67 18.10
N PHE A 54 -11.98 -8.26 17.19
CA PHE A 54 -11.41 -9.10 16.13
C PHE A 54 -9.92 -9.45 16.40
N TYR A 55 -9.57 -9.58 17.69
CA TYR A 55 -8.19 -9.83 18.12
C TYR A 55 -7.57 -11.04 17.42
N ASP A 56 -8.28 -12.15 17.33
CA ASP A 56 -7.79 -13.40 16.73
C ASP A 56 -7.49 -13.20 15.22
N THR A 57 -8.31 -12.42 14.53
CA THR A 57 -8.07 -12.07 13.12
C THR A 57 -6.82 -11.20 12.98
N ALA A 58 -6.66 -10.18 13.82
CA ALA A 58 -5.47 -9.32 13.80
C ALA A 58 -4.21 -10.09 14.18
N ALA A 59 -4.29 -10.93 15.22
CA ALA A 59 -3.19 -11.78 15.66
C ALA A 59 -2.76 -12.78 14.57
N SER A 60 -3.71 -13.37 13.83
CA SER A 60 -3.42 -14.27 12.71
C SER A 60 -2.64 -13.58 11.59
N MET A 61 -2.91 -12.30 11.30
CA MET A 61 -2.13 -11.53 10.32
C MET A 61 -0.68 -11.36 10.79
N VAL A 62 -0.51 -10.91 12.04
CA VAL A 62 0.84 -10.71 12.61
C VAL A 62 1.63 -12.02 12.65
N ASP A 63 0.99 -13.12 13.01
CA ASP A 63 1.61 -14.44 13.04
C ASP A 63 2.09 -14.87 11.65
N ILE A 64 1.30 -14.63 10.60
CA ILE A 64 1.73 -14.89 9.22
C ILE A 64 2.91 -13.98 8.82
N TRP A 65 2.89 -12.69 9.18
CA TRP A 65 4.01 -11.78 8.88
C TRP A 65 5.31 -12.20 9.57
N VAL A 66 5.23 -12.77 10.78
CA VAL A 66 6.39 -13.27 11.53
C VAL A 66 6.94 -14.56 10.91
N ARG A 67 6.05 -15.47 10.50
CA ARG A 67 6.46 -16.82 10.04
C ARG A 67 6.79 -16.89 8.56
N SER A 68 6.19 -16.01 7.73
CA SER A 68 6.31 -16.08 6.28
C SER A 68 7.18 -14.96 5.74
N GLU A 69 8.32 -15.30 5.17
CA GLU A 69 9.18 -14.35 4.47
C GLU A 69 8.47 -13.67 3.27
N THR A 70 7.44 -14.32 2.71
CA THR A 70 6.65 -13.77 1.60
C THR A 70 5.79 -12.59 2.07
N PHE A 71 5.26 -12.64 3.29
CA PHE A 71 4.33 -11.64 3.81
C PHE A 71 4.93 -10.73 4.89
N ALA A 72 6.22 -10.85 5.20
CA ALA A 72 6.90 -10.00 6.19
C ALA A 72 6.82 -8.49 5.87
N HIS A 73 6.62 -8.12 4.60
CA HIS A 73 6.38 -6.72 4.20
C HIS A 73 5.13 -6.10 4.85
N GLY A 74 4.18 -6.92 5.34
CA GLY A 74 3.00 -6.46 6.08
C GLY A 74 3.34 -5.54 7.26
N PHE A 75 4.47 -5.78 7.94
CA PHE A 75 4.98 -4.89 8.99
C PHE A 75 5.31 -3.48 8.50
N LEU A 76 5.64 -3.30 7.24
CA LEU A 76 6.00 -2.00 6.66
C LEU A 76 4.76 -1.24 6.15
N ILE A 77 3.68 -1.93 5.82
CA ILE A 77 2.50 -1.31 5.20
C ILE A 77 1.86 -0.29 6.15
N LEU A 78 1.68 -0.62 7.42
CA LEU A 78 1.06 0.28 8.39
C LEU A 78 1.92 1.56 8.62
N PRO A 79 3.23 1.48 8.94
CA PRO A 79 4.09 2.66 9.04
C PRO A 79 4.11 3.51 7.78
N ILE A 80 4.17 2.89 6.59
CA ILE A 80 4.15 3.60 5.31
C ILE A 80 2.81 4.31 5.10
N SER A 81 1.68 3.64 5.36
CA SER A 81 0.35 4.26 5.25
C SER A 81 0.20 5.44 6.19
N LEU A 82 0.66 5.33 7.44
CA LEU A 82 0.67 6.45 8.40
C LEU A 82 1.56 7.60 7.92
N TRP A 83 2.74 7.30 7.38
CA TRP A 83 3.62 8.31 6.81
C TRP A 83 2.97 9.01 5.60
N LEU A 84 2.28 8.26 4.73
CA LEU A 84 1.55 8.83 3.59
C LEU A 84 0.41 9.76 4.04
N VAL A 85 -0.35 9.38 5.07
CA VAL A 85 -1.36 10.24 5.69
C VAL A 85 -0.71 11.49 6.28
N TRP A 86 0.41 11.35 6.99
CA TRP A 86 1.15 12.48 7.53
C TRP A 86 1.66 13.42 6.43
N ARG A 87 2.12 12.89 5.30
CA ARG A 87 2.59 13.68 4.15
C ARG A 87 1.50 14.58 3.56
N ILE A 88 0.25 14.12 3.57
CA ILE A 88 -0.90 14.86 3.05
C ILE A 88 -1.69 15.60 4.15
N ARG A 89 -1.20 15.66 5.40
CA ARG A 89 -1.91 16.21 6.56
C ARG A 89 -2.41 17.64 6.35
N ASP A 90 -1.63 18.47 5.65
CA ASP A 90 -1.99 19.86 5.40
C ASP A 90 -3.23 19.96 4.49
N ARG A 91 -3.36 19.07 3.50
CA ARG A 91 -4.56 18.94 2.66
C ARG A 91 -5.74 18.40 3.45
N LEU A 92 -5.50 17.38 4.28
CA LEU A 92 -6.55 16.80 5.13
C LEU A 92 -7.08 17.81 6.16
N ALA A 93 -6.23 18.67 6.72
CA ALA A 93 -6.62 19.67 7.72
C ALA A 93 -7.69 20.66 7.21
N HIS A 94 -7.76 20.88 5.91
CA HIS A 94 -8.77 21.74 5.27
C HIS A 94 -10.11 21.03 5.01
N ILE A 95 -10.19 19.71 5.20
CA ILE A 95 -11.43 18.96 5.00
C ILE A 95 -12.31 19.06 6.25
N THR A 96 -13.53 19.55 6.06
CA THR A 96 -14.54 19.52 7.12
C THR A 96 -15.11 18.11 7.24
N PRO A 97 -15.15 17.51 8.44
CA PRO A 97 -15.80 16.21 8.64
C PRO A 97 -17.29 16.27 8.28
N GLU A 98 -17.68 15.46 7.29
CA GLU A 98 -19.06 15.30 6.80
C GLU A 98 -19.50 13.83 6.97
N PRO A 99 -19.91 13.39 8.18
CA PRO A 99 -20.28 12.01 8.44
C PRO A 99 -21.27 11.46 7.41
N SER A 100 -20.99 10.27 6.87
CA SER A 100 -21.81 9.65 5.85
C SER A 100 -22.54 8.42 6.38
N TYR A 101 -23.88 8.46 6.40
CA TYR A 101 -24.70 7.31 6.80
C TYR A 101 -24.62 6.15 5.79
N LEU A 102 -24.13 6.37 4.56
CA LEU A 102 -23.87 5.31 3.59
C LEU A 102 -22.85 4.27 4.12
N ALA A 103 -21.97 4.69 5.03
CA ALA A 103 -21.01 3.78 5.65
C ALA A 103 -21.69 2.69 6.49
N LEU A 104 -22.86 2.95 7.09
CA LEU A 104 -23.53 2.00 8.01
C LEU A 104 -23.92 0.69 7.31
N PRO A 105 -24.68 0.69 6.20
CA PRO A 105 -24.99 -0.55 5.50
C PRO A 105 -23.72 -1.25 4.95
N LEU A 106 -22.68 -0.49 4.60
CA LEU A 106 -21.41 -1.08 4.14
C LEU A 106 -20.65 -1.74 5.31
N ILE A 107 -20.65 -1.14 6.49
CA ILE A 107 -20.06 -1.74 7.71
C ILE A 107 -20.83 -2.99 8.10
N PHE A 108 -22.17 -2.96 8.07
CA PHE A 108 -22.99 -4.13 8.33
C PHE A 108 -22.67 -5.27 7.34
N LEU A 109 -22.60 -4.96 6.06
CA LEU A 109 -22.24 -5.95 5.03
C LEU A 109 -20.82 -6.50 5.25
N ASN A 110 -19.87 -5.64 5.58
CA ASN A 110 -18.51 -6.03 5.90
C ASN A 110 -18.44 -6.96 7.11
N GLY A 111 -19.20 -6.66 8.17
CA GLY A 111 -19.34 -7.53 9.34
C GLY A 111 -19.99 -8.87 9.00
N ALA A 112 -21.04 -8.88 8.16
CA ALA A 112 -21.64 -10.11 7.69
C ALA A 112 -20.67 -10.96 6.85
N VAL A 113 -19.86 -10.33 6.00
CA VAL A 113 -18.81 -11.01 5.23
C VAL A 113 -17.74 -11.61 6.17
N TRP A 114 -17.33 -10.85 7.19
CA TRP A 114 -16.39 -11.36 8.20
C TRP A 114 -16.97 -12.57 8.94
N PHE A 115 -18.23 -12.47 9.40
CA PHE A 115 -18.91 -13.52 10.14
C PHE A 115 -19.07 -14.80 9.29
N LEU A 116 -19.50 -14.66 8.03
CA LEU A 116 -19.59 -15.80 7.11
C LEU A 116 -18.24 -16.45 6.85
N ALA A 117 -17.18 -15.63 6.69
CA ALA A 117 -15.83 -16.12 6.52
C ALA A 117 -15.30 -16.86 7.76
N ASP A 118 -15.71 -16.40 8.94
CA ASP A 118 -15.39 -17.05 10.21
C ASP A 118 -16.07 -18.43 10.34
N LEU A 119 -17.35 -18.54 9.94
CA LEU A 119 -18.09 -19.80 9.95
C LEU A 119 -17.49 -20.88 9.05
N VAL A 120 -16.83 -20.48 7.95
CA VAL A 120 -16.21 -21.41 6.97
C VAL A 120 -14.69 -21.43 7.05
N ASP A 121 -14.13 -20.79 8.08
CA ASP A 121 -12.69 -20.70 8.37
C ASP A 121 -11.83 -20.17 7.21
N ILE A 122 -12.32 -19.19 6.46
CA ILE A 122 -11.56 -18.53 5.38
C ILE A 122 -10.82 -17.30 5.95
N ASN A 123 -9.59 -17.52 6.40
CA ASN A 123 -8.79 -16.53 7.11
C ASN A 123 -8.53 -15.23 6.30
N VAL A 124 -8.19 -15.36 5.02
CA VAL A 124 -7.93 -14.20 4.14
C VAL A 124 -9.12 -13.25 4.05
N ILE A 125 -10.36 -13.77 4.00
CA ILE A 125 -11.56 -12.92 3.92
C ILE A 125 -11.81 -12.22 5.26
N ARG A 126 -11.60 -12.90 6.40
CA ARG A 126 -11.65 -12.27 7.74
C ARG A 126 -10.66 -11.10 7.85
N GLN A 127 -9.44 -11.30 7.40
CA GLN A 127 -8.38 -10.29 7.42
C GLN A 127 -8.68 -9.12 6.48
N LEU A 128 -9.20 -9.39 5.27
CA LEU A 128 -9.66 -8.36 4.33
C LEU A 128 -10.79 -7.52 4.94
N ALA A 129 -11.74 -8.15 5.61
CA ALA A 129 -12.84 -7.45 6.27
C ALA A 129 -12.35 -6.57 7.43
N LEU A 130 -11.37 -7.04 8.22
CA LEU A 130 -10.76 -6.25 9.28
C LEU A 130 -10.07 -5.00 8.72
N VAL A 131 -9.29 -5.13 7.64
CA VAL A 131 -8.61 -3.99 7.01
C VAL A 131 -9.61 -3.06 6.34
N ALA A 132 -10.66 -3.59 5.68
CA ALA A 132 -11.73 -2.81 5.05
C ALA A 132 -12.52 -1.96 6.05
N PHE A 133 -12.58 -2.36 7.32
CA PHE A 133 -13.19 -1.57 8.36
C PHE A 133 -12.56 -0.17 8.50
N VAL A 134 -11.24 -0.03 8.26
CA VAL A 134 -10.53 1.25 8.38
C VAL A 134 -11.09 2.31 7.40
N PRO A 135 -11.12 2.10 6.08
CA PRO A 135 -11.72 3.09 5.17
C PRO A 135 -13.23 3.27 5.39
N LEU A 136 -13.95 2.24 5.84
CA LEU A 136 -15.37 2.37 6.16
C LEU A 136 -15.60 3.25 7.40
N ALA A 137 -14.76 3.13 8.44
CA ALA A 137 -14.77 4.01 9.60
C ALA A 137 -14.42 5.46 9.23
N VAL A 138 -13.45 5.66 8.34
CA VAL A 138 -13.11 6.98 7.78
C VAL A 138 -14.31 7.57 7.04
N LEU A 139 -15.01 6.79 6.22
CA LEU A 139 -16.22 7.21 5.51
C LEU A 139 -17.35 7.58 6.49
N ALA A 140 -17.51 6.81 7.56
CA ALA A 140 -18.56 7.06 8.58
C ALA A 140 -18.33 8.38 9.32
N ILE A 141 -17.08 8.74 9.59
CA ILE A 141 -16.71 9.86 10.47
C ILE A 141 -16.44 11.13 9.68
N TRP A 142 -15.61 11.05 8.61
CA TRP A 142 -15.20 12.21 7.82
C TRP A 142 -15.88 12.30 6.45
N GLY A 143 -16.52 11.22 6.00
CA GLY A 143 -17.27 11.18 4.76
C GLY A 143 -16.42 11.04 3.50
N TRP A 144 -17.07 11.25 2.36
CA TRP A 144 -16.50 11.03 1.04
C TRP A 144 -15.32 11.95 0.67
N PRO A 145 -15.31 13.24 1.08
CA PRO A 145 -14.16 14.11 0.79
C PRO A 145 -12.84 13.56 1.36
N MET A 146 -12.87 13.03 2.59
CA MET A 146 -11.72 12.41 3.24
C MET A 146 -11.26 11.15 2.51
N ILE A 147 -12.19 10.28 2.11
CA ILE A 147 -11.88 9.08 1.34
C ILE A 147 -11.16 9.41 0.04
N ARG A 148 -11.66 10.43 -0.69
CA ARG A 148 -11.04 10.85 -1.97
C ARG A 148 -9.61 11.33 -1.79
N GLU A 149 -9.35 12.14 -0.76
CA GLU A 149 -8.03 12.71 -0.52
C GLU A 149 -7.05 11.65 0.04
N ALA A 150 -7.51 10.81 0.95
CA ALA A 150 -6.71 9.74 1.56
C ALA A 150 -6.85 8.39 0.83
N MET A 151 -7.38 8.38 -0.40
CA MET A 151 -7.69 7.13 -1.12
C MET A 151 -6.49 6.20 -1.18
N PHE A 152 -5.34 6.69 -1.61
CA PHE A 152 -4.16 5.85 -1.77
C PHE A 152 -3.66 5.28 -0.43
N PRO A 153 -3.39 6.06 0.63
CA PRO A 153 -2.99 5.52 1.93
C PRO A 153 -3.96 4.47 2.49
N LEU A 154 -5.26 4.68 2.33
CA LEU A 154 -6.30 3.77 2.82
C LEU A 154 -6.32 2.45 2.03
N PHE A 155 -6.22 2.51 0.70
CA PHE A 155 -6.18 1.30 -0.12
C PHE A 155 -4.83 0.59 -0.07
N PHE A 156 -3.74 1.30 0.20
CA PHE A 156 -2.43 0.70 0.41
C PHE A 156 -2.41 -0.24 1.61
N LEU A 157 -3.25 0.00 2.64
CA LEU A 157 -3.42 -0.90 3.79
C LEU A 157 -3.82 -2.33 3.40
N PHE A 158 -4.54 -2.52 2.30
CA PHE A 158 -4.93 -3.86 1.85
C PHE A 158 -3.74 -4.74 1.45
N LEU A 159 -2.60 -4.15 1.12
CA LEU A 159 -1.37 -4.89 0.85
C LEU A 159 -0.75 -5.51 2.13
N ALA A 160 -1.23 -5.15 3.32
CA ALA A 160 -0.87 -5.80 4.57
C ALA A 160 -1.53 -7.18 4.73
N VAL A 161 -2.66 -7.42 4.05
CA VAL A 161 -3.35 -8.70 4.12
C VAL A 161 -2.51 -9.78 3.43
N PRO A 162 -2.17 -10.89 4.11
CA PRO A 162 -1.40 -11.97 3.52
C PRO A 162 -2.25 -12.76 2.52
N MET A 163 -2.33 -12.22 1.30
CA MET A 163 -3.05 -12.82 0.18
C MET A 163 -2.10 -13.15 -0.97
N GLY A 164 -2.43 -14.17 -1.76
CA GLY A 164 -1.64 -14.55 -2.94
C GLY A 164 -1.06 -15.96 -2.87
N GLU A 165 -1.30 -16.74 -1.81
CA GLU A 165 -0.91 -18.16 -1.75
C GLU A 165 -1.51 -18.96 -2.91
N GLY A 166 -2.75 -18.63 -3.32
CA GLY A 166 -3.39 -19.23 -4.49
C GLY A 166 -2.66 -18.99 -5.82
N LEU A 167 -1.71 -18.04 -5.87
CA LEU A 167 -0.85 -17.81 -7.04
C LEU A 167 0.35 -18.76 -7.09
N ILE A 168 0.68 -19.46 -6.01
CA ILE A 168 1.86 -20.32 -5.94
C ILE A 168 1.80 -21.44 -6.98
N PRO A 169 0.73 -22.27 -7.07
CA PRO A 169 0.67 -23.34 -8.06
C PRO A 169 0.77 -22.85 -9.52
N PRO A 170 -0.02 -21.88 -9.99
CA PRO A 170 0.09 -21.41 -11.38
C PRO A 170 1.45 -20.75 -11.67
N MET A 171 2.09 -20.11 -10.69
CA MET A 171 3.42 -19.52 -10.85
C MET A 171 4.52 -20.59 -10.90
N MET A 172 4.38 -21.70 -10.17
CA MET A 172 5.27 -22.86 -10.28
C MET A 172 5.16 -23.49 -11.68
N ASP A 173 3.94 -23.68 -12.20
CA ASP A 173 3.70 -24.20 -13.55
C ASP A 173 4.30 -23.29 -14.61
N PHE A 174 4.05 -21.97 -14.53
CA PHE A 174 4.65 -20.99 -15.43
C PHE A 174 6.19 -21.04 -15.39
N THR A 175 6.78 -21.14 -14.21
CA THR A 175 8.24 -21.18 -14.04
C THR A 175 8.81 -22.45 -14.67
N ALA A 176 8.15 -23.60 -14.49
CA ALA A 176 8.57 -24.86 -15.12
C ALA A 176 8.47 -24.78 -16.63
N GLU A 177 7.33 -24.31 -17.17
CA GLU A 177 7.10 -24.16 -18.60
C GLU A 177 8.10 -23.20 -19.25
N PHE A 178 8.28 -22.01 -18.67
CA PHE A 178 9.24 -21.03 -19.16
C PHE A 178 10.66 -21.58 -19.18
N THR A 179 11.09 -22.22 -18.09
CA THR A 179 12.44 -22.80 -17.96
C THR A 179 12.66 -23.87 -19.00
N VAL A 180 11.73 -24.79 -19.18
CA VAL A 180 11.81 -25.87 -20.16
C VAL A 180 11.87 -25.31 -21.59
N ALA A 181 10.99 -24.34 -21.92
CA ALA A 181 10.97 -23.71 -23.23
C ALA A 181 12.32 -23.02 -23.56
N MET A 182 12.89 -22.30 -22.58
CA MET A 182 14.18 -21.63 -22.74
C MET A 182 15.34 -22.64 -22.91
N VAL A 183 15.33 -23.75 -22.17
CA VAL A 183 16.31 -24.83 -22.32
C VAL A 183 16.20 -25.48 -23.70
N GLN A 184 15.00 -25.76 -24.17
CA GLN A 184 14.77 -26.32 -25.52
C GLN A 184 15.28 -25.41 -26.63
N LEU A 185 15.12 -24.08 -26.49
CA LEU A 185 15.65 -23.09 -27.43
C LEU A 185 17.18 -23.11 -27.52
N THR A 186 17.88 -23.58 -26.50
CA THR A 186 19.35 -23.78 -26.53
C THR A 186 19.77 -25.11 -27.16
N GLY A 187 18.84 -25.93 -27.63
CA GLY A 187 19.09 -27.24 -28.26
C GLY A 187 19.36 -28.38 -27.28
N ILE A 188 19.19 -28.15 -25.96
CA ILE A 188 19.36 -29.19 -24.96
C ILE A 188 18.05 -30.02 -24.89
N PRO A 189 18.12 -31.36 -25.04
CA PRO A 189 16.95 -32.21 -24.90
C PRO A 189 16.46 -32.19 -23.45
N VAL A 190 15.16 -31.91 -23.24
CA VAL A 190 14.53 -31.88 -21.95
C VAL A 190 13.19 -32.60 -21.99
N TYR A 191 12.96 -33.47 -21.02
CA TYR A 191 11.67 -34.14 -20.79
C TYR A 191 10.99 -33.52 -19.57
N ARG A 192 9.71 -33.16 -19.69
CA ARG A 192 8.92 -32.56 -18.61
C ARG A 192 7.70 -33.41 -18.27
N GLU A 193 7.45 -33.55 -16.96
CA GLU A 193 6.25 -34.13 -16.42
C GLU A 193 5.75 -33.29 -15.24
N GLY A 194 4.74 -32.46 -15.49
CA GLY A 194 4.24 -31.49 -14.50
C GLY A 194 5.33 -30.49 -14.06
N LEU A 195 5.65 -30.47 -12.78
CA LEU A 195 6.70 -29.62 -12.19
C LEU A 195 8.11 -30.22 -12.24
N PHE A 196 8.21 -31.47 -12.69
CA PHE A 196 9.49 -32.17 -12.85
C PHE A 196 9.97 -32.09 -14.29
N PHE A 197 11.29 -31.93 -14.46
CA PHE A 197 11.91 -32.01 -15.76
C PHE A 197 13.33 -32.58 -15.67
N SER A 198 13.72 -33.29 -16.70
CA SER A 198 15.01 -34.01 -16.77
C SER A 198 15.83 -33.52 -17.94
N LEU A 199 17.09 -33.20 -17.69
CA LEU A 199 18.14 -32.92 -18.67
C LEU A 199 19.16 -34.05 -18.68
N PRO A 200 20.03 -34.17 -19.69
CA PRO A 200 21.10 -35.15 -19.69
C PRO A 200 22.03 -35.08 -18.48
N THR A 201 22.13 -33.90 -17.85
CA THR A 201 22.99 -33.63 -16.69
C THR A 201 22.32 -33.81 -15.34
N GLY A 202 21.00 -33.95 -15.27
CA GLY A 202 20.29 -34.13 -13.99
C GLY A 202 18.79 -33.89 -14.03
N ASN A 203 18.15 -34.22 -12.92
CA ASN A 203 16.71 -34.07 -12.72
C ASN A 203 16.41 -32.83 -11.86
N TRP A 204 15.32 -32.15 -12.18
CA TRP A 204 14.90 -30.91 -11.58
C TRP A 204 13.45 -30.95 -11.14
N SER A 205 13.11 -30.19 -10.11
CA SER A 205 11.73 -29.94 -9.73
C SER A 205 11.56 -28.47 -9.35
N VAL A 206 10.42 -27.90 -9.75
CA VAL A 206 10.04 -26.54 -9.32
C VAL A 206 9.31 -26.68 -8.00
N VAL A 207 9.92 -26.19 -6.93
CA VAL A 207 9.34 -26.12 -5.59
C VAL A 207 8.73 -24.75 -5.31
N GLU A 208 7.93 -24.63 -4.23
CA GLU A 208 7.24 -23.40 -3.85
C GLU A 208 8.18 -22.18 -3.81
N GLY A 209 9.38 -22.33 -3.23
CA GLY A 209 10.40 -21.27 -3.18
C GLY A 209 10.88 -20.77 -4.56
N CYS A 210 10.62 -21.55 -5.63
CA CYS A 210 10.95 -21.20 -7.02
C CYS A 210 9.78 -20.52 -7.75
N SER A 211 8.59 -20.45 -7.15
CA SER A 211 7.40 -19.83 -7.76
C SER A 211 7.59 -18.34 -8.11
N GLY A 212 8.42 -17.63 -7.35
CA GLY A 212 8.63 -16.19 -7.49
C GLY A 212 7.52 -15.32 -6.86
N VAL A 213 6.50 -15.90 -6.23
CA VAL A 213 5.37 -15.18 -5.63
C VAL A 213 5.85 -14.15 -4.59
N ARG A 214 6.87 -14.46 -3.79
CA ARG A 214 7.50 -13.53 -2.85
C ARG A 214 7.97 -12.25 -3.54
N TYR A 215 8.66 -12.39 -4.65
CA TYR A 215 9.18 -11.27 -5.44
C TYR A 215 8.07 -10.49 -6.15
N LEU A 216 7.04 -11.18 -6.60
CA LEU A 216 5.86 -10.59 -7.21
C LEU A 216 5.13 -9.67 -6.22
N ILE A 217 4.82 -10.17 -5.01
CA ILE A 217 4.11 -9.41 -3.98
C ILE A 217 4.95 -8.19 -3.54
N ALA A 218 6.25 -8.37 -3.30
CA ALA A 218 7.16 -7.28 -2.95
C ALA A 218 7.24 -6.23 -4.07
N SER A 219 7.31 -6.65 -5.34
CA SER A 219 7.33 -5.77 -6.50
C SER A 219 6.04 -4.97 -6.65
N ILE A 220 4.88 -5.60 -6.48
CA ILE A 220 3.57 -4.91 -6.52
C ILE A 220 3.52 -3.85 -5.42
N THR A 221 3.93 -4.20 -4.21
CA THR A 221 3.91 -3.29 -3.06
C THR A 221 4.81 -2.07 -3.29
N LEU A 222 6.07 -2.30 -3.63
CA LEU A 222 7.04 -1.24 -3.89
C LEU A 222 6.69 -0.44 -5.14
N GLY A 223 6.25 -1.12 -6.20
CA GLY A 223 5.88 -0.48 -7.47
C GLY A 223 4.64 0.39 -7.36
N THR A 224 3.63 -0.04 -6.60
CA THR A 224 2.43 0.76 -6.34
C THR A 224 2.77 2.01 -5.52
N LEU A 225 3.61 1.88 -4.50
CA LEU A 225 4.12 3.01 -3.71
C LEU A 225 4.94 3.97 -4.57
N TYR A 226 5.88 3.45 -5.36
CA TYR A 226 6.71 4.24 -6.26
C TYR A 226 5.87 5.01 -7.28
N ALA A 227 4.91 4.32 -7.93
CA ALA A 227 4.02 4.94 -8.91
C ALA A 227 3.20 6.09 -8.32
N TYR A 228 2.73 5.94 -7.07
CA TYR A 228 2.00 7.00 -6.37
C TYR A 228 2.89 8.20 -6.05
N LEU A 229 4.13 7.96 -5.61
CA LEU A 229 5.05 9.01 -5.18
C LEU A 229 5.71 9.76 -6.35
N THR A 230 5.85 9.10 -7.51
CA THR A 230 6.67 9.59 -8.62
C THR A 230 5.85 10.17 -9.78
N TYR A 231 4.64 9.64 -10.01
CA TYR A 231 3.82 10.04 -11.15
C TYR A 231 2.55 10.75 -10.71
N THR A 232 2.15 11.81 -11.45
CA THR A 232 0.85 12.48 -11.32
C THR A 232 -0.19 11.87 -12.26
N SER A 233 0.23 11.47 -13.47
CA SER A 233 -0.63 10.86 -14.48
C SER A 233 -1.10 9.45 -14.10
N TYR A 234 -2.42 9.22 -14.13
CA TYR A 234 -3.01 7.91 -13.89
C TYR A 234 -2.52 6.85 -14.89
N LEU A 235 -2.29 7.22 -16.15
CA LEU A 235 -1.77 6.30 -17.17
C LEU A 235 -0.36 5.81 -16.80
N LYS A 236 0.54 6.72 -16.42
CA LYS A 236 1.91 6.37 -16.00
C LYS A 236 1.88 5.47 -14.75
N ARG A 237 1.03 5.80 -13.77
CA ARG A 237 0.82 4.96 -12.56
C ARG A 237 0.39 3.56 -12.93
N THR A 238 -0.64 3.44 -13.77
CA THR A 238 -1.18 2.13 -14.19
C THR A 238 -0.14 1.32 -14.97
N LEU A 239 0.56 1.92 -15.93
CA LEU A 239 1.61 1.25 -16.69
C LEU A 239 2.75 0.76 -15.79
N PHE A 240 3.17 1.56 -14.81
CA PHE A 240 4.22 1.14 -13.89
C PHE A 240 3.76 0.02 -12.94
N ILE A 241 2.52 0.05 -12.47
CA ILE A 241 1.93 -1.03 -11.66
C ILE A 241 1.85 -2.32 -12.49
N ILE A 242 1.43 -2.25 -13.76
CA ILE A 242 1.43 -3.41 -14.66
C ILE A 242 2.84 -3.95 -14.86
N ALA A 243 3.83 -3.07 -15.06
CA ALA A 243 5.23 -3.48 -15.14
C ALA A 243 5.69 -4.16 -13.85
N SER A 244 5.25 -3.68 -12.67
CA SER A 244 5.55 -4.27 -11.36
C SER A 244 4.95 -5.66 -11.16
N VAL A 245 3.97 -6.05 -11.99
CA VAL A 245 3.44 -7.42 -12.05
C VAL A 245 4.22 -8.27 -13.06
N ILE A 246 4.39 -7.77 -14.28
CA ILE A 246 4.94 -8.58 -15.39
C ILE A 246 6.43 -8.82 -15.22
N VAL A 247 7.19 -7.77 -14.86
CA VAL A 247 8.66 -7.84 -14.80
C VAL A 247 9.16 -8.92 -13.83
N PRO A 248 8.68 -9.02 -12.56
CA PRO A 248 9.15 -10.04 -11.65
C PRO A 248 8.77 -11.46 -12.07
N ILE A 249 7.62 -11.64 -12.74
CA ILE A 249 7.20 -12.95 -13.27
C ILE A 249 8.19 -13.44 -14.32
N VAL A 250 8.48 -12.60 -15.32
CA VAL A 250 9.43 -12.91 -16.39
C VAL A 250 10.85 -13.08 -15.85
N ALA A 251 11.25 -12.18 -14.94
CA ALA A 251 12.57 -12.24 -14.30
C ALA A 251 12.77 -13.52 -13.48
N ASN A 252 11.71 -14.04 -12.82
CA ASN A 252 11.78 -15.30 -12.11
C ASN A 252 11.97 -16.48 -13.06
N GLY A 253 11.31 -16.47 -14.22
CA GLY A 253 11.54 -17.47 -15.27
C GLY A 253 12.99 -17.48 -15.76
N PHE A 254 13.56 -16.30 -16.04
CA PHE A 254 14.99 -16.18 -16.42
C PHE A 254 15.94 -16.62 -15.29
N ARG A 255 15.58 -16.32 -14.03
CA ARG A 255 16.35 -16.79 -12.87
C ARG A 255 16.38 -18.32 -12.81
N ALA A 256 15.24 -18.97 -12.94
CA ALA A 256 15.13 -20.43 -12.92
C ALA A 256 15.91 -21.06 -14.09
N TYR A 257 15.75 -20.54 -15.30
CA TYR A 257 16.54 -20.93 -16.46
C TYR A 257 18.05 -20.76 -16.23
N GLY A 258 18.48 -19.62 -15.71
CA GLY A 258 19.89 -19.35 -15.42
C GLY A 258 20.51 -20.35 -14.44
N ILE A 259 19.77 -20.72 -13.37
CA ILE A 259 20.20 -21.72 -12.40
C ILE A 259 20.39 -23.08 -13.07
N VAL A 260 19.46 -23.52 -13.91
CA VAL A 260 19.52 -24.78 -14.65
C VAL A 260 20.73 -24.78 -15.61
N MET A 261 20.97 -23.68 -16.32
CA MET A 261 22.10 -23.57 -17.26
C MET A 261 23.46 -23.56 -16.54
N ILE A 262 23.58 -22.85 -15.43
CA ILE A 262 24.80 -22.86 -14.60
C ILE A 262 25.08 -24.30 -14.10
N ALA A 263 24.06 -25.01 -13.66
CA ALA A 263 24.18 -26.37 -13.24
C ALA A 263 24.60 -27.30 -14.40
N HIS A 264 23.97 -27.15 -15.56
CA HIS A 264 24.27 -27.94 -16.77
C HIS A 264 25.73 -27.80 -17.21
N PHE A 265 26.24 -26.57 -17.30
CA PHE A 265 27.62 -26.30 -17.71
C PHE A 265 28.68 -26.63 -16.64
N SER A 266 28.30 -26.78 -15.37
CA SER A 266 29.19 -27.10 -14.27
C SER A 266 29.15 -28.57 -13.84
N ASP A 267 28.47 -29.44 -14.60
CA ASP A 267 28.18 -30.83 -14.20
C ASP A 267 27.64 -30.91 -12.76
N MET A 268 26.63 -30.07 -12.45
CA MET A 268 25.94 -29.94 -11.15
C MET A 268 26.82 -29.43 -9.98
N LYS A 269 28.10 -29.14 -10.20
CA LYS A 269 29.04 -28.75 -9.12
C LYS A 269 28.71 -27.40 -8.51
N LEU A 270 28.34 -26.41 -9.32
CA LEU A 270 28.01 -25.07 -8.86
C LEU A 270 26.57 -24.95 -8.36
N ALA A 271 25.66 -25.82 -8.81
CA ALA A 271 24.27 -25.80 -8.37
C ALA A 271 24.10 -26.16 -6.88
N LEU A 272 25.01 -26.97 -6.34
CA LEU A 272 25.01 -27.39 -4.94
C LEU A 272 25.68 -26.37 -3.99
N GLY A 273 26.45 -25.42 -4.51
CA GLY A 273 27.21 -24.45 -3.73
C GLY A 273 26.67 -23.02 -3.74
N VAL A 274 25.77 -22.71 -4.67
CA VAL A 274 25.13 -21.38 -4.71
C VAL A 274 23.97 -21.38 -3.72
N ASP A 275 24.12 -20.59 -2.67
CA ASP A 275 23.01 -20.35 -1.73
C ASP A 275 21.84 -19.75 -2.51
N HIS A 276 20.83 -20.58 -2.72
CA HIS A 276 19.64 -20.29 -3.50
C HIS A 276 18.93 -18.99 -3.02
N PHE A 277 19.05 -18.71 -1.73
CA PHE A 277 18.54 -17.49 -1.09
C PHE A 277 19.33 -16.25 -1.54
N VAL A 278 20.65 -16.25 -1.38
CA VAL A 278 21.49 -15.09 -1.72
C VAL A 278 21.35 -14.74 -3.20
N TYR A 279 21.35 -15.73 -4.08
CA TYR A 279 21.18 -15.51 -5.51
C TYR A 279 19.79 -14.93 -5.84
N GLY A 280 18.75 -15.39 -5.17
CA GLY A 280 17.39 -14.87 -5.33
C GLY A 280 17.25 -13.41 -4.90
N TRP A 281 17.82 -13.04 -3.77
CA TRP A 281 17.78 -11.67 -3.26
C TRP A 281 18.55 -10.69 -4.13
N VAL A 282 19.76 -11.05 -4.54
CA VAL A 282 20.60 -10.22 -5.41
C VAL A 282 19.95 -10.03 -6.78
N TRP A 283 19.46 -11.12 -7.39
CA TRP A 283 18.78 -11.07 -8.68
C TRP A 283 17.55 -10.16 -8.63
N PHE A 284 16.69 -10.36 -7.64
CA PHE A 284 15.51 -9.53 -7.47
C PHE A 284 15.85 -8.07 -7.20
N GLY A 285 16.88 -7.80 -6.37
CA GLY A 285 17.37 -6.45 -6.10
C GLY A 285 17.81 -5.73 -7.38
N ILE A 286 18.54 -6.41 -8.27
CA ILE A 286 18.97 -5.89 -9.58
C ILE A 286 17.74 -5.59 -10.46
N VAL A 287 16.80 -6.51 -10.55
CA VAL A 287 15.59 -6.35 -11.39
C VAL A 287 14.77 -5.16 -10.93
N ILE A 288 14.50 -5.05 -9.63
CA ILE A 288 13.75 -3.91 -9.04
C ILE A 288 14.51 -2.60 -9.25
N PHE A 289 15.82 -2.59 -9.04
CA PHE A 289 16.63 -1.39 -9.26
C PHE A 289 16.54 -0.92 -10.71
N ILE A 290 16.69 -1.83 -11.69
CA ILE A 290 16.60 -1.50 -13.12
C ILE A 290 15.20 -0.98 -13.44
N MET A 291 14.14 -1.64 -12.94
CA MET A 291 12.76 -1.22 -13.16
C MET A 291 12.49 0.20 -12.63
N PHE A 292 12.97 0.51 -11.42
CA PHE A 292 12.81 1.84 -10.83
C PHE A 292 13.68 2.88 -11.52
N PHE A 293 14.90 2.51 -11.90
CA PHE A 293 15.80 3.38 -12.67
C PHE A 293 15.18 3.77 -14.01
N ILE A 294 14.65 2.79 -14.76
CA ILE A 294 13.92 3.07 -16.00
C ILE A 294 12.69 3.94 -15.73
N GLY A 295 11.91 3.62 -14.69
CA GLY A 295 10.74 4.39 -14.29
C GLY A 295 11.06 5.85 -13.92
N SER A 296 12.25 6.13 -13.42
CA SER A 296 12.67 7.48 -13.05
C SER A 296 12.78 8.45 -14.24
N PHE A 297 12.98 7.95 -15.47
CA PHE A 297 13.04 8.78 -16.68
C PHE A 297 11.67 9.39 -17.07
N TRP A 298 10.56 8.84 -16.55
CA TRP A 298 9.20 9.35 -16.79
C TRP A 298 8.62 10.10 -15.59
N ARG A 299 9.48 10.48 -14.65
CA ARG A 299 9.08 11.26 -13.47
C ARG A 299 8.38 12.54 -13.92
N ASP A 300 7.29 12.88 -13.25
CA ASP A 300 6.61 14.16 -13.47
C ASP A 300 7.27 15.25 -12.60
N ASP A 301 7.38 16.49 -13.14
CA ASP A 301 7.94 17.63 -12.41
C ASP A 301 7.00 18.07 -11.29
N GLU A 302 7.55 18.58 -10.18
CA GLU A 302 6.77 18.98 -8.99
C GLU A 302 5.79 20.16 -9.25
N GLU A 303 5.93 20.89 -10.34
CA GLU A 303 5.07 22.03 -10.68
C GLU A 303 3.60 21.66 -10.96
N ASP A 304 3.30 20.41 -11.31
CA ASP A 304 1.93 19.94 -11.56
C ASP A 304 1.12 19.67 -10.26
N ASN A 305 1.71 19.87 -9.09
CA ASN A 305 1.08 19.66 -7.79
C ASN A 305 0.52 20.94 -7.16
N LEU A 306 -0.01 21.89 -7.95
CA LEU A 306 -0.66 23.10 -7.43
C LEU A 306 -1.86 22.69 -6.54
N PRO A 307 -2.00 23.30 -5.34
CA PRO A 307 -3.10 22.98 -4.44
C PRO A 307 -4.43 23.34 -5.10
N ILE A 308 -5.34 22.36 -5.15
CA ILE A 308 -6.73 22.63 -5.56
C ILE A 308 -7.33 23.59 -4.54
N PRO A 309 -7.96 24.71 -4.95
CA PRO A 309 -8.57 25.65 -4.01
C PRO A 309 -9.66 24.95 -3.20
N VAL A 310 -9.42 24.83 -1.89
CA VAL A 310 -10.31 24.18 -0.95
C VAL A 310 -11.44 25.15 -0.59
N LYS A 311 -12.69 24.69 -0.72
CA LYS A 311 -13.86 25.41 -0.22
C LYS A 311 -13.77 25.57 1.29
N THR A 312 -14.07 26.79 1.76
CA THR A 312 -14.05 27.19 3.18
C THR A 312 -14.89 26.24 4.05
N ALA A 313 -14.34 25.82 5.19
CA ALA A 313 -14.93 24.89 6.11
C ALA A 313 -16.28 25.36 6.66
N THR A 314 -17.31 24.54 6.51
CA THR A 314 -18.60 24.66 7.19
C THR A 314 -18.48 23.97 8.57
N SER A 315 -19.24 24.41 9.59
CA SER A 315 -19.18 23.84 10.93
C SER A 315 -19.57 22.36 10.95
N VAL A 316 -18.84 21.55 11.72
CA VAL A 316 -19.11 20.10 11.89
C VAL A 316 -20.46 19.89 12.57
N ASP A 317 -21.34 19.08 12.01
CA ASP A 317 -22.57 18.63 12.66
C ASP A 317 -22.21 17.56 13.72
N LYS A 318 -22.02 18.04 14.97
CA LYS A 318 -21.68 17.21 16.12
C LYS A 318 -22.70 16.10 16.39
N LYS A 319 -24.00 16.37 16.15
CA LYS A 319 -25.06 15.39 16.38
C LYS A 319 -24.98 14.25 15.37
N LYS A 320 -24.75 14.59 14.10
CA LYS A 320 -24.55 13.61 13.02
C LYS A 320 -23.32 12.74 13.26
N LEU A 321 -22.20 13.36 13.71
CA LEU A 321 -20.99 12.66 14.06
C LEU A 321 -21.17 11.65 15.19
N GLN A 322 -21.82 12.07 16.29
CA GLN A 322 -22.09 11.19 17.42
C GLN A 322 -23.01 10.03 17.04
N THR A 323 -24.09 10.33 16.29
CA THR A 323 -25.00 9.28 15.81
C THR A 323 -24.28 8.26 14.92
N SER A 324 -23.43 8.71 14.00
CA SER A 324 -22.63 7.81 13.17
C SER A 324 -21.69 6.96 14.01
N ALA A 325 -21.00 7.55 14.99
CA ALA A 325 -20.07 6.84 15.86
C ALA A 325 -20.75 5.74 16.67
N VAL A 326 -21.89 6.04 17.29
CA VAL A 326 -22.69 5.07 18.07
C VAL A 326 -23.19 3.96 17.16
N ALA A 327 -23.73 4.29 15.98
CA ALA A 327 -24.21 3.30 15.05
C ALA A 327 -23.09 2.37 14.54
N VAL A 328 -21.91 2.92 14.27
CA VAL A 328 -20.72 2.10 13.89
C VAL A 328 -20.33 1.18 15.03
N ALA A 329 -20.27 1.68 16.28
CA ALA A 329 -19.90 0.86 17.44
C ALA A 329 -20.90 -0.28 17.71
N LEU A 330 -22.18 -0.10 17.36
CA LEU A 330 -23.20 -1.13 17.49
C LEU A 330 -23.18 -2.17 16.35
N LEU A 331 -22.56 -1.83 15.22
CA LEU A 331 -22.45 -2.71 14.04
C LEU A 331 -21.14 -3.51 13.99
N ILE A 332 -20.17 -3.18 14.85
CA ILE A 332 -18.93 -3.92 15.05
C ILE A 332 -19.18 -5.08 16.02
#